data_2da407c603eefc521def8ff738442cce
#
_entry.id   2da407c603eefc521def8ff738442cce
#
_cell.length_a   1.000
_cell.length_b   1.000
_cell.length_c   1.000
_cell.angle_alpha   90.00
_cell.angle_beta   90.00
_cell.angle_gamma   90.00
#
_symmetry.space_group_name_H-M   'P 1'
#
loop_
_entity.id
_entity.type
_entity.pdbx_description
1 polymer ?
#
loop_
_entity_poly.entity_id
_entity_poly.type
_entity_poly.pdbx_seq_one_letter_code
_entity_poly.pdbx_strand_id
1 'polypeptide(L)'
;MKIAIVGAGFTGLSAALVLSRRKHQITIFEKEATLGGLASGFKHKEWQWTVEKHYHHWFTNDSYAINLIKELKLGQKLIFPPSVTSIFYGNKIYPFNSPSDVMTFLPLSVNDRLRTGAMLLYLKLLPPSLALNLEKETASNWLKKHFGEKAFQILWQPLLIGKFGKFADKVNMAWFWARIKKRTPRLGYLEGGYHQLLARMLEVIKAHQGEIKFNTPYANDLDKSFDKIIFTAPSFVFIKTYPSLPDPYKRRIASIPHLHALNLLLITEKKLLEKDYWLNINDRKFPFIAVVAHTNLVDKKYYAGKNLTWVANYLPPFHPFLKMSKEELFAIYQPFLQKINPKFNSKLQTINYELFLGPFAQPVFFADYAKLKPDFRTPLRKVILANMDMVYPWDRGTNYAIELGFKAAEVTEGSPSAD
;
A
#
# COMPACT_ATOMS: atom_id res chain seq x y z
N MET A 1 -30.26 -3.54 -11.35
CA MET A 1 -29.79 -4.80 -10.73
C MET A 1 -29.63 -4.60 -9.24
N LYS A 2 -29.80 -5.68 -8.47
CA LYS A 2 -29.38 -5.76 -7.06
C LYS A 2 -27.95 -6.28 -7.00
N ILE A 3 -27.05 -5.50 -6.43
CA ILE A 3 -25.61 -5.80 -6.44
C ILE A 3 -25.08 -5.82 -5.00
N ALA A 4 -24.46 -6.93 -4.62
CA ALA A 4 -23.69 -7.03 -3.40
C ALA A 4 -22.24 -6.61 -3.64
N ILE A 5 -21.67 -5.84 -2.73
CA ILE A 5 -20.23 -5.48 -2.74
C ILE A 5 -19.62 -5.98 -1.44
N VAL A 6 -18.61 -6.83 -1.55
CA VAL A 6 -17.92 -7.44 -0.40
C VAL A 6 -16.66 -6.67 -0.09
N GLY A 7 -16.69 -5.92 0.99
CA GLY A 7 -15.61 -5.05 1.47
C GLY A 7 -15.84 -3.56 1.20
N ALA A 8 -15.69 -2.74 2.23
CA ALA A 8 -15.77 -1.27 2.19
C ALA A 8 -14.40 -0.59 2.15
N GLY A 9 -13.42 -1.20 1.50
CA GLY A 9 -12.16 -0.57 1.11
C GLY A 9 -12.34 0.34 -0.11
N PHE A 10 -11.28 1.01 -0.56
CA PHE A 10 -11.35 1.90 -1.72
C PHE A 10 -11.90 1.23 -2.97
N THR A 11 -11.55 -0.03 -3.25
CA THR A 11 -12.07 -0.77 -4.42
C THR A 11 -13.59 -0.93 -4.34
N GLY A 12 -14.10 -1.43 -3.22
CA GLY A 12 -15.53 -1.66 -3.05
C GLY A 12 -16.34 -0.36 -3.07
N LEU A 13 -15.86 0.67 -2.36
CA LEU A 13 -16.53 1.97 -2.35
C LEU A 13 -16.50 2.65 -3.72
N SER A 14 -15.43 2.49 -4.50
CA SER A 14 -15.37 3.05 -5.86
C SER A 14 -16.34 2.36 -6.80
N ALA A 15 -16.44 1.04 -6.74
CA ALA A 15 -17.45 0.29 -7.50
C ALA A 15 -18.87 0.69 -7.08
N ALA A 16 -19.13 0.77 -5.76
CA ALA A 16 -20.42 1.21 -5.22
C ALA A 16 -20.81 2.60 -5.68
N LEU A 17 -19.86 3.54 -5.66
CA LEU A 17 -20.07 4.92 -6.06
C LEU A 17 -20.54 5.03 -7.53
N VAL A 18 -19.87 4.33 -8.44
CA VAL A 18 -20.23 4.33 -9.86
C VAL A 18 -21.61 3.69 -10.06
N LEU A 19 -21.82 2.50 -9.51
CA LEU A 19 -23.04 1.72 -9.74
C LEU A 19 -24.29 2.33 -9.08
N SER A 20 -24.15 2.95 -7.88
CA SER A 20 -25.26 3.63 -7.23
C SER A 20 -25.72 4.85 -8.05
N ARG A 21 -24.82 5.62 -8.62
CA ARG A 21 -25.12 6.74 -9.53
C ARG A 21 -25.85 6.28 -10.81
N ARG A 22 -25.60 5.04 -11.23
CA ARG A 22 -26.30 4.39 -12.37
C ARG A 22 -27.61 3.70 -11.97
N LYS A 23 -28.12 4.04 -10.78
CA LYS A 23 -29.42 3.58 -10.25
C LYS A 23 -29.49 2.06 -9.99
N HIS A 24 -28.39 1.39 -9.73
CA HIS A 24 -28.40 0.03 -9.21
C HIS A 24 -28.66 0.03 -7.70
N GLN A 25 -29.34 -1.01 -7.20
CA GLN A 25 -29.51 -1.21 -5.76
C GLN A 25 -28.25 -1.84 -5.19
N ILE A 26 -27.52 -1.08 -4.38
CA ILE A 26 -26.22 -1.48 -3.84
C ILE A 26 -26.34 -1.81 -2.36
N THR A 27 -25.83 -2.99 -1.97
CA THR A 27 -25.62 -3.36 -0.57
C THR A 27 -24.14 -3.70 -0.38
N ILE A 28 -23.44 -2.94 0.46
CA ILE A 28 -22.06 -3.17 0.82
C ILE A 28 -22.01 -3.98 2.12
N PHE A 29 -21.24 -5.06 2.13
CA PHE A 29 -20.98 -5.89 3.31
C PHE A 29 -19.56 -5.66 3.80
N GLU A 30 -19.41 -5.14 5.01
CA GLU A 30 -18.12 -4.90 5.65
C GLU A 30 -18.03 -5.66 6.99
N LYS A 31 -16.99 -6.47 7.12
CA LYS A 31 -16.78 -7.28 8.34
C LYS A 31 -16.36 -6.46 9.55
N GLU A 32 -15.71 -5.31 9.31
CA GLU A 32 -15.26 -4.40 10.36
C GLU A 32 -16.33 -3.34 10.69
N ALA A 33 -16.12 -2.65 11.80
CA ALA A 33 -16.98 -1.52 12.21
C ALA A 33 -16.66 -0.22 11.44
N THR A 34 -15.60 -0.20 10.60
CA THR A 34 -15.08 1.01 9.98
C THR A 34 -14.78 0.83 8.50
N LEU A 35 -14.85 1.94 7.75
CA LEU A 35 -14.48 2.00 6.33
C LEU A 35 -12.97 1.92 6.12
N GLY A 36 -12.57 1.54 4.90
CA GLY A 36 -11.24 1.79 4.37
C GLY A 36 -10.33 0.57 4.23
N GLY A 37 -10.65 -0.56 4.84
CA GLY A 37 -9.80 -1.76 4.78
C GLY A 37 -8.38 -1.46 5.27
N LEU A 38 -7.35 -1.68 4.44
CA LEU A 38 -5.95 -1.35 4.79
C LEU A 38 -5.68 0.16 4.94
N ALA A 39 -6.53 1.02 4.40
CA ALA A 39 -6.45 2.47 4.57
C ALA A 39 -7.43 3.00 5.64
N SER A 40 -7.97 2.11 6.49
CA SER A 40 -8.81 2.53 7.60
C SER A 40 -8.04 3.43 8.57
N GLY A 41 -8.70 4.45 9.05
CA GLY A 41 -8.14 5.41 9.98
C GLY A 41 -8.55 5.13 11.42
N PHE A 42 -7.83 5.75 12.34
CA PHE A 42 -8.21 5.82 13.75
C PHE A 42 -7.90 7.23 14.29
N LYS A 43 -8.37 7.53 15.48
CA LYS A 43 -8.22 8.85 16.08
C LYS A 43 -8.24 8.72 17.62
N HIS A 44 -7.26 9.33 18.29
CA HIS A 44 -7.35 9.58 19.73
C HIS A 44 -8.29 10.75 20.01
N LYS A 45 -8.88 10.79 21.19
CA LYS A 45 -9.91 11.77 21.56
C LYS A 45 -9.44 13.22 21.38
N GLU A 46 -8.16 13.46 21.66
CA GLU A 46 -7.55 14.80 21.63
C GLU A 46 -7.13 15.25 20.23
N TRP A 47 -7.12 14.35 19.24
CA TRP A 47 -6.68 14.67 17.88
C TRP A 47 -7.80 15.37 17.10
N GLN A 48 -7.42 16.31 16.27
CA GLN A 48 -8.37 16.94 15.33
C GLN A 48 -8.58 16.07 14.09
N TRP A 49 -7.52 15.44 13.58
CA TRP A 49 -7.54 14.61 12.38
C TRP A 49 -7.43 13.13 12.70
N THR A 50 -7.97 12.31 11.81
CA THR A 50 -7.70 10.88 11.77
C THR A 50 -6.31 10.63 11.16
N VAL A 51 -5.70 9.52 11.50
CA VAL A 51 -4.53 8.99 10.81
C VAL A 51 -4.80 7.53 10.42
N GLU A 52 -4.27 7.07 9.31
CA GLU A 52 -4.44 5.71 8.84
C GLU A 52 -3.65 4.73 9.73
N LYS A 53 -4.21 3.54 9.97
CA LYS A 53 -3.53 2.45 10.72
C LYS A 53 -2.22 2.01 10.07
N HIS A 54 -2.11 2.19 8.76
CA HIS A 54 -0.90 1.99 7.97
C HIS A 54 -0.62 3.27 7.22
N TYR A 55 0.66 3.70 7.16
CA TYR A 55 1.04 4.93 6.48
C TYR A 55 0.60 4.93 5.01
N HIS A 56 0.00 6.02 4.58
CA HIS A 56 -0.47 6.25 3.22
C HIS A 56 -0.09 7.65 2.73
N HIS A 57 0.16 7.76 1.45
CA HIS A 57 0.33 9.01 0.71
C HIS A 57 0.00 8.78 -0.75
N TRP A 58 -0.27 9.83 -1.51
CA TRP A 58 -0.39 9.80 -2.96
C TRP A 58 0.83 10.37 -3.64
N PHE A 59 1.11 9.92 -4.84
CA PHE A 59 2.02 10.59 -5.75
C PHE A 59 1.28 11.66 -6.54
N THR A 60 1.99 12.69 -7.04
CA THR A 60 1.37 13.76 -7.84
C THR A 60 0.77 13.28 -9.16
N ASN A 61 1.09 12.06 -9.58
CA ASN A 61 0.58 11.39 -10.78
C ASN A 61 -0.45 10.28 -10.49
N ASP A 62 -0.98 10.21 -9.27
CA ASP A 62 -2.06 9.29 -8.88
C ASP A 62 -3.42 9.83 -9.34
N SER A 63 -3.64 9.80 -10.66
CA SER A 63 -4.74 10.48 -11.35
C SER A 63 -6.12 10.02 -10.89
N TYR A 64 -6.34 8.72 -10.67
CA TYR A 64 -7.64 8.22 -10.23
C TYR A 64 -8.03 8.76 -8.85
N ALA A 65 -7.10 8.76 -7.90
CA ALA A 65 -7.36 9.31 -6.58
C ALA A 65 -7.55 10.83 -6.61
N ILE A 66 -6.66 11.55 -7.30
CA ILE A 66 -6.71 13.01 -7.40
C ILE A 66 -8.00 13.48 -8.09
N ASN A 67 -8.39 12.82 -9.17
CA ASN A 67 -9.62 13.16 -9.90
C ASN A 67 -10.86 12.88 -9.05
N LEU A 68 -10.91 11.74 -8.36
CA LEU A 68 -12.02 11.41 -7.46
C LEU A 68 -12.13 12.41 -6.28
N ILE A 69 -11.00 12.80 -5.69
CA ILE A 69 -10.96 13.82 -4.62
C ILE A 69 -11.55 15.15 -5.13
N LYS A 70 -11.17 15.59 -6.34
CA LYS A 70 -11.69 16.81 -6.96
C LYS A 70 -13.17 16.69 -7.29
N GLU A 71 -13.60 15.60 -7.89
CA GLU A 71 -14.99 15.28 -8.24
C GLU A 71 -15.90 15.34 -7.01
N LEU A 72 -15.43 14.76 -5.89
CA LEU A 72 -16.16 14.78 -4.63
C LEU A 72 -16.04 16.10 -3.84
N LYS A 73 -15.52 17.18 -4.48
CA LYS A 73 -15.37 18.53 -3.93
C LYS A 73 -14.44 18.61 -2.71
N LEU A 74 -13.45 17.72 -2.65
CA LEU A 74 -12.41 17.72 -1.62
C LEU A 74 -11.06 18.26 -2.13
N GLY A 75 -11.00 18.76 -3.36
CA GLY A 75 -9.75 19.19 -4.00
C GLY A 75 -8.97 20.24 -3.23
N GLN A 76 -9.66 21.16 -2.53
CA GLN A 76 -9.01 22.19 -1.70
C GLN A 76 -8.32 21.61 -0.45
N LYS A 77 -8.71 20.40 -0.01
CA LYS A 77 -8.11 19.70 1.13
C LYS A 77 -6.92 18.83 0.73
N LEU A 78 -6.65 18.68 -0.57
CA LEU A 78 -5.53 17.87 -1.07
C LEU A 78 -4.24 18.71 -1.06
N ILE A 79 -3.28 18.31 -0.23
CA ILE A 79 -2.00 18.99 -0.06
C ILE A 79 -0.85 18.15 -0.60
N PHE A 80 0.20 18.78 -1.13
CA PHE A 80 1.45 18.18 -1.59
C PHE A 80 2.66 18.89 -0.97
N PRO A 81 2.87 18.76 0.35
CA PRO A 81 4.00 19.39 1.01
C PRO A 81 5.34 18.82 0.53
N PRO A 82 6.44 19.58 0.71
CA PRO A 82 7.77 19.03 0.51
C PRO A 82 7.99 17.80 1.38
N SER A 83 8.50 16.72 0.78
CA SER A 83 8.78 15.48 1.50
C SER A 83 10.18 14.98 1.19
N VAL A 84 10.89 14.52 2.21
CA VAL A 84 12.24 13.98 2.07
C VAL A 84 12.18 12.47 2.26
N THR A 85 12.73 11.74 1.27
CA THR A 85 12.96 10.32 1.36
C THR A 85 14.45 10.06 1.48
N SER A 86 14.85 9.25 2.44
CA SER A 86 16.25 8.96 2.74
C SER A 86 16.51 7.47 2.91
N ILE A 87 17.79 7.12 2.97
CA ILE A 87 18.31 5.77 3.22
C ILE A 87 19.18 5.81 4.46
N PHE A 88 18.94 4.90 5.40
CA PHE A 88 19.85 4.62 6.52
C PHE A 88 20.82 3.51 6.11
N TYR A 89 22.11 3.83 6.09
CA TYR A 89 23.19 2.90 5.76
C TYR A 89 24.47 3.28 6.50
N GLY A 90 25.18 2.30 7.07
CA GLY A 90 26.45 2.54 7.77
C GLY A 90 26.33 3.56 8.92
N ASN A 91 25.27 3.49 9.70
CA ASN A 91 24.92 4.41 10.80
C ASN A 91 24.76 5.88 10.38
N LYS A 92 24.43 6.14 9.11
CA LYS A 92 24.19 7.49 8.58
C LYS A 92 22.90 7.54 7.77
N ILE A 93 22.26 8.71 7.76
CA ILE A 93 21.09 9.01 6.94
C ILE A 93 21.57 9.78 5.70
N TYR A 94 21.21 9.26 4.53
CA TYR A 94 21.53 9.86 3.24
C TYR A 94 20.23 10.22 2.51
N PRO A 95 20.00 11.47 2.11
CA PRO A 95 18.90 11.82 1.21
C PRO A 95 18.96 10.97 -0.07
N PHE A 96 17.80 10.54 -0.56
CA PHE A 96 17.70 9.73 -1.78
C PHE A 96 16.37 10.02 -2.50
N ASN A 97 16.15 11.30 -2.79
CA ASN A 97 14.90 11.81 -3.33
C ASN A 97 15.03 12.47 -4.70
N SER A 98 16.25 12.82 -5.09
CA SER A 98 16.58 13.56 -6.30
C SER A 98 17.78 12.98 -7.04
N PRO A 99 18.01 13.35 -8.32
CA PRO A 99 19.24 12.99 -9.04
C PRO A 99 20.52 13.48 -8.34
N SER A 100 20.48 14.68 -7.74
CA SER A 100 21.63 15.21 -6.97
C SER A 100 21.96 14.36 -5.76
N ASP A 101 20.95 13.80 -5.07
CA ASP A 101 21.18 12.91 -3.94
C ASP A 101 21.89 11.62 -4.36
N VAL A 102 21.58 11.09 -5.55
CA VAL A 102 22.29 9.93 -6.11
C VAL A 102 23.76 10.27 -6.35
N MET A 103 24.05 11.47 -6.87
CA MET A 103 25.43 11.92 -7.15
C MET A 103 26.23 12.18 -5.88
N THR A 104 25.58 12.53 -4.77
CA THR A 104 26.22 12.78 -3.47
C THR A 104 26.19 11.58 -2.53
N PHE A 105 25.69 10.42 -2.95
CA PHE A 105 25.60 9.21 -2.14
C PHE A 105 26.97 8.55 -1.96
N LEU A 106 27.71 8.97 -0.95
CA LEU A 106 29.11 8.58 -0.69
C LEU A 106 29.37 7.07 -0.50
N PRO A 107 28.41 6.22 -0.05
CA PRO A 107 28.65 4.77 0.01
C PRO A 107 28.95 4.11 -1.34
N LEU A 108 28.64 4.78 -2.45
CA LEU A 108 28.96 4.33 -3.81
C LEU A 108 30.16 5.09 -4.40
N SER A 109 30.96 4.42 -5.23
CA SER A 109 31.99 5.07 -6.04
C SER A 109 31.37 6.05 -7.05
N VAL A 110 32.17 6.96 -7.61
CA VAL A 110 31.69 7.91 -8.63
C VAL A 110 31.07 7.16 -9.82
N ASN A 111 31.75 6.11 -10.31
CA ASN A 111 31.26 5.29 -11.43
C ASN A 111 29.93 4.60 -11.09
N ASP A 112 29.78 4.04 -9.88
CA ASP A 112 28.52 3.41 -9.46
C ASP A 112 27.40 4.44 -9.34
N ARG A 113 27.68 5.67 -8.88
CA ARG A 113 26.69 6.76 -8.82
C ARG A 113 26.22 7.17 -10.21
N LEU A 114 27.14 7.38 -11.15
CA LEU A 114 26.79 7.70 -12.54
C LEU A 114 25.96 6.59 -13.19
N ARG A 115 26.39 5.35 -13.03
CA ARG A 115 25.65 4.17 -13.51
C ARG A 115 24.25 4.08 -12.88
N THR A 116 24.16 4.29 -11.57
CA THR A 116 22.88 4.29 -10.85
C THR A 116 21.96 5.38 -11.37
N GLY A 117 22.43 6.60 -11.55
CA GLY A 117 21.68 7.71 -12.12
C GLY A 117 21.16 7.41 -13.53
N ALA A 118 22.04 6.90 -14.41
CA ALA A 118 21.67 6.52 -15.77
C ALA A 118 20.60 5.44 -15.81
N MET A 119 20.71 4.39 -14.98
CA MET A 119 19.73 3.31 -14.93
C MET A 119 18.40 3.75 -14.32
N LEU A 120 18.40 4.61 -13.31
CA LEU A 120 17.17 5.19 -12.79
C LEU A 120 16.45 6.05 -13.82
N LEU A 121 17.19 6.85 -14.59
CA LEU A 121 16.66 7.64 -15.71
C LEU A 121 16.08 6.73 -16.80
N TYR A 122 16.82 5.69 -17.21
CA TYR A 122 16.32 4.69 -18.16
C TYR A 122 14.99 4.08 -17.71
N LEU A 123 14.91 3.57 -16.47
CA LEU A 123 13.67 3.01 -15.93
C LEU A 123 12.54 4.04 -15.85
N LYS A 124 12.87 5.30 -15.58
CA LYS A 124 11.89 6.38 -15.52
C LYS A 124 11.31 6.70 -16.89
N LEU A 125 12.12 6.65 -17.94
CA LEU A 125 11.70 6.92 -19.32
C LEU A 125 11.03 5.72 -19.98
N LEU A 126 11.39 4.50 -19.64
CA LEU A 126 10.88 3.26 -20.25
C LEU A 126 9.35 3.26 -20.29
N PRO A 127 8.72 3.10 -21.46
CA PRO A 127 7.26 3.09 -21.59
C PRO A 127 6.66 1.76 -21.06
N PRO A 128 5.39 1.77 -20.60
CA PRO A 128 4.74 0.58 -20.05
C PRO A 128 4.73 -0.63 -20.98
N SER A 129 4.51 -0.42 -22.28
CA SER A 129 4.47 -1.49 -23.30
C SER A 129 5.77 -2.30 -23.39
N LEU A 130 6.93 -1.65 -23.21
CA LEU A 130 8.23 -2.32 -23.20
C LEU A 130 8.59 -2.87 -21.82
N ALA A 131 8.15 -2.18 -20.77
CA ALA A 131 8.45 -2.57 -19.41
C ALA A 131 7.76 -3.89 -18.98
N LEU A 132 6.62 -4.23 -19.55
CA LEU A 132 5.96 -5.51 -19.29
C LEU A 132 6.82 -6.72 -19.69
N ASN A 133 7.69 -6.58 -20.69
CA ASN A 133 8.63 -7.64 -21.04
C ASN A 133 9.64 -7.96 -19.91
N LEU A 134 9.84 -7.02 -18.99
CA LEU A 134 10.70 -7.21 -17.82
C LEU A 134 10.12 -8.19 -16.80
N GLU A 135 8.86 -8.62 -16.92
CA GLU A 135 8.28 -9.59 -15.99
C GLU A 135 8.91 -10.99 -16.10
N LYS A 136 9.59 -11.30 -17.20
CA LYS A 136 10.26 -12.59 -17.42
C LYS A 136 11.58 -12.72 -16.63
N GLU A 137 12.11 -11.59 -16.14
CA GLU A 137 13.38 -11.55 -15.40
C GLU A 137 13.11 -11.13 -13.94
N THR A 138 13.92 -11.68 -13.02
CA THR A 138 13.84 -11.27 -11.61
C THR A 138 14.48 -9.91 -11.40
N ALA A 139 13.91 -9.13 -10.48
CA ALA A 139 14.48 -7.82 -10.12
C ALA A 139 15.91 -7.95 -9.60
N SER A 140 16.21 -8.95 -8.79
CA SER A 140 17.56 -9.18 -8.26
C SER A 140 18.60 -9.37 -9.37
N ASN A 141 18.32 -10.23 -10.36
CA ASN A 141 19.25 -10.48 -11.47
C ASN A 141 19.44 -9.23 -12.34
N TRP A 142 18.33 -8.60 -12.74
CA TRP A 142 18.37 -7.41 -13.59
C TRP A 142 19.11 -6.25 -12.91
N LEU A 143 18.80 -5.99 -11.64
CA LEU A 143 19.41 -4.88 -10.89
C LEU A 143 20.90 -5.12 -10.68
N LYS A 144 21.32 -6.34 -10.33
CA LYS A 144 22.71 -6.70 -10.18
C LYS A 144 23.50 -6.50 -11.49
N LYS A 145 22.94 -6.97 -12.61
CA LYS A 145 23.52 -6.85 -13.95
C LYS A 145 23.67 -5.39 -14.39
N HIS A 146 22.65 -4.56 -14.19
CA HIS A 146 22.59 -3.21 -14.76
C HIS A 146 23.05 -2.10 -13.82
N PHE A 147 22.86 -2.21 -12.50
CA PHE A 147 23.35 -1.23 -11.52
C PHE A 147 24.77 -1.56 -11.02
N GLY A 148 25.19 -2.82 -11.14
CA GLY A 148 26.42 -3.36 -10.58
C GLY A 148 26.23 -3.92 -9.17
N GLU A 149 27.13 -4.83 -8.80
CA GLU A 149 27.06 -5.61 -7.57
C GLU A 149 26.98 -4.73 -6.32
N LYS A 150 27.85 -3.72 -6.21
CA LYS A 150 27.91 -2.85 -5.03
C LYS A 150 26.67 -1.99 -4.86
N ALA A 151 26.16 -1.38 -5.95
CA ALA A 151 24.92 -0.61 -5.90
C ALA A 151 23.73 -1.51 -5.60
N PHE A 152 23.68 -2.73 -6.14
CA PHE A 152 22.65 -3.71 -5.81
C PHE A 152 22.66 -4.04 -4.32
N GLN A 153 23.80 -4.39 -3.75
CA GLN A 153 23.95 -4.77 -2.33
C GLN A 153 23.57 -3.64 -1.36
N ILE A 154 23.89 -2.40 -1.69
CA ILE A 154 23.66 -1.25 -0.81
C ILE A 154 22.25 -0.69 -0.95
N LEU A 155 21.75 -0.54 -2.18
CA LEU A 155 20.48 0.16 -2.44
C LEU A 155 19.28 -0.78 -2.56
N TRP A 156 19.40 -1.85 -3.37
CA TRP A 156 18.26 -2.58 -3.87
C TRP A 156 18.01 -3.90 -3.16
N GLN A 157 19.06 -4.65 -2.82
CA GLN A 157 18.93 -5.92 -2.11
C GLN A 157 18.26 -5.74 -0.73
N PRO A 158 18.62 -4.76 0.10
CA PRO A 158 17.93 -4.53 1.37
C PRO A 158 16.45 -4.17 1.17
N LEU A 159 16.13 -3.38 0.15
CA LEU A 159 14.75 -3.06 -0.22
C LEU A 159 13.94 -4.30 -0.60
N LEU A 160 14.49 -5.17 -1.45
CA LEU A 160 13.83 -6.40 -1.89
C LEU A 160 13.65 -7.37 -0.74
N ILE A 161 14.70 -7.61 0.06
CA ILE A 161 14.63 -8.49 1.23
C ILE A 161 13.65 -7.94 2.27
N GLY A 162 13.73 -6.66 2.57
CA GLY A 162 12.83 -6.02 3.54
C GLY A 162 11.36 -6.13 3.13
N LYS A 163 11.08 -5.92 1.83
CA LYS A 163 9.69 -5.94 1.33
C LYS A 163 9.16 -7.35 1.09
N PHE A 164 9.99 -8.33 0.69
CA PHE A 164 9.54 -9.64 0.24
C PHE A 164 10.14 -10.83 1.00
N GLY A 165 11.05 -10.58 1.93
CA GLY A 165 11.67 -11.63 2.74
C GLY A 165 12.32 -12.72 1.87
N LYS A 166 11.97 -13.98 2.13
CA LYS A 166 12.45 -15.16 1.37
C LYS A 166 12.09 -15.16 -0.11
N PHE A 167 11.20 -14.29 -0.56
CA PHE A 167 10.80 -14.17 -1.95
C PHE A 167 11.57 -13.10 -2.73
N ALA A 168 12.50 -12.39 -2.09
CA ALA A 168 13.22 -11.25 -2.68
C ALA A 168 13.83 -11.56 -4.05
N ASP A 169 14.45 -12.73 -4.21
CA ASP A 169 15.11 -13.16 -5.45
C ASP A 169 14.15 -13.71 -6.52
N LYS A 170 12.85 -13.81 -6.20
CA LYS A 170 11.82 -14.32 -7.11
C LYS A 170 10.92 -13.23 -7.67
N VAL A 171 11.00 -12.01 -7.13
CA VAL A 171 10.17 -10.87 -7.57
C VAL A 171 10.61 -10.43 -8.97
N ASN A 172 9.65 -10.22 -9.87
CA ASN A 172 9.93 -9.81 -11.25
C ASN A 172 10.34 -8.33 -11.36
N MET A 173 11.06 -8.02 -12.43
CA MET A 173 11.59 -6.68 -12.67
C MET A 173 10.51 -5.67 -13.08
N ALA A 174 9.39 -6.10 -13.66
CA ALA A 174 8.30 -5.20 -14.04
C ALA A 174 7.68 -4.50 -12.81
N TRP A 175 7.53 -5.21 -11.69
CA TRP A 175 7.13 -4.59 -10.43
C TRP A 175 8.14 -3.52 -9.95
N PHE A 176 9.45 -3.81 -10.01
CA PHE A 176 10.46 -2.84 -9.61
C PHE A 176 10.45 -1.61 -10.51
N TRP A 177 10.35 -1.80 -11.83
CA TRP A 177 10.18 -0.72 -12.79
C TRP A 177 8.98 0.16 -12.43
N ALA A 178 7.82 -0.44 -12.20
CA ALA A 178 6.60 0.29 -11.87
C ALA A 178 6.78 1.19 -10.64
N ARG A 179 7.50 0.70 -9.63
CA ARG A 179 7.86 1.45 -8.43
C ARG A 179 8.73 2.68 -8.75
N ILE A 180 9.71 2.56 -9.64
CA ILE A 180 10.55 3.69 -10.08
C ILE A 180 9.73 4.64 -10.96
N LYS A 181 8.99 4.11 -11.92
CA LYS A 181 8.18 4.88 -12.89
C LYS A 181 7.20 5.83 -12.22
N LYS A 182 6.50 5.37 -11.20
CA LYS A 182 5.43 6.12 -10.53
C LYS A 182 5.90 7.09 -9.46
N ARG A 183 7.10 6.93 -8.95
CA ARG A 183 7.60 7.78 -7.87
C ARG A 183 7.70 9.24 -8.29
N THR A 184 7.19 10.14 -7.44
CA THR A 184 7.32 11.60 -7.59
C THR A 184 8.00 12.21 -6.36
N PRO A 185 8.68 13.37 -6.49
CA PRO A 185 9.41 13.97 -5.38
C PRO A 185 8.50 14.55 -4.29
N ARG A 186 7.25 14.89 -4.63
CA ARG A 186 6.26 15.35 -3.67
C ARG A 186 5.23 14.27 -3.40
N LEU A 187 4.81 14.18 -2.15
CA LEU A 187 3.81 13.21 -1.68
C LEU A 187 2.58 13.96 -1.19
N GLY A 188 1.41 13.45 -1.59
CA GLY A 188 0.12 14.06 -1.28
C GLY A 188 -0.53 13.45 -0.05
N TYR A 189 -1.28 14.28 0.65
CA TYR A 189 -2.13 13.87 1.75
C TYR A 189 -3.44 14.66 1.74
N LEU A 190 -4.48 14.16 2.38
CA LEU A 190 -5.77 14.85 2.50
C LEU A 190 -5.92 15.42 3.91
N GLU A 191 -6.23 16.68 4.02
CA GLU A 191 -6.54 17.32 5.31
C GLU A 191 -7.70 16.59 6.00
N GLY A 192 -7.49 16.21 7.26
CA GLY A 192 -8.41 15.37 8.02
C GLY A 192 -8.19 13.87 7.86
N GLY A 193 -7.25 13.41 7.01
CA GLY A 193 -6.93 12.02 6.73
C GLY A 193 -7.76 11.40 5.59
N TYR A 194 -7.39 10.20 5.17
CA TYR A 194 -8.08 9.44 4.11
C TYR A 194 -9.55 9.15 4.43
N HIS A 195 -9.89 9.16 5.72
CA HIS A 195 -11.27 9.01 6.18
C HIS A 195 -12.23 10.06 5.59
N GLN A 196 -11.74 11.28 5.31
CA GLN A 196 -12.54 12.34 4.65
C GLN A 196 -13.05 11.88 3.27
N LEU A 197 -12.17 11.25 2.47
CA LEU A 197 -12.56 10.74 1.15
C LEU A 197 -13.52 9.55 1.28
N LEU A 198 -13.23 8.61 2.17
CA LEU A 198 -14.06 7.43 2.41
C LEU A 198 -15.47 7.81 2.88
N ALA A 199 -15.56 8.74 3.84
CA ALA A 199 -16.85 9.25 4.33
C ALA A 199 -17.64 9.94 3.23
N ARG A 200 -16.98 10.78 2.42
CA ARG A 200 -17.63 11.47 1.31
C ARG A 200 -18.13 10.52 0.22
N MET A 201 -17.37 9.46 -0.09
CA MET A 201 -17.84 8.41 -0.99
C MET A 201 -19.10 7.74 -0.45
N LEU A 202 -19.11 7.38 0.83
CA LEU A 202 -20.28 6.76 1.46
C LEU A 202 -21.50 7.68 1.48
N GLU A 203 -21.30 8.98 1.76
CA GLU A 203 -22.40 9.97 1.70
C GLU A 203 -23.06 9.99 0.32
N VAL A 204 -22.25 10.00 -0.76
CA VAL A 204 -22.80 9.99 -2.12
C VAL A 204 -23.49 8.66 -2.43
N ILE A 205 -22.93 7.52 -2.02
CA ILE A 205 -23.55 6.20 -2.19
C ILE A 205 -24.92 6.16 -1.51
N LYS A 206 -25.02 6.65 -0.26
CA LYS A 206 -26.29 6.72 0.49
C LYS A 206 -27.31 7.67 -0.15
N ALA A 207 -26.87 8.81 -0.68
CA ALA A 207 -27.73 9.73 -1.42
C ALA A 207 -28.35 9.10 -2.66
N HIS A 208 -27.72 8.06 -3.21
CA HIS A 208 -28.23 7.24 -4.31
C HIS A 208 -28.83 5.90 -3.82
N GLN A 209 -29.32 5.86 -2.57
CA GLN A 209 -30.01 4.72 -1.96
C GLN A 209 -29.15 3.45 -1.78
N GLY A 210 -27.82 3.58 -1.82
CA GLY A 210 -26.91 2.48 -1.46
C GLY A 210 -26.85 2.26 0.05
N GLU A 211 -26.79 1.02 0.46
CA GLU A 211 -26.72 0.61 1.87
C GLU A 211 -25.33 0.05 2.22
N ILE A 212 -24.94 0.18 3.48
CA ILE A 212 -23.77 -0.50 4.05
C ILE A 212 -24.15 -1.22 5.33
N LYS A 213 -23.67 -2.47 5.45
CA LYS A 213 -23.81 -3.32 6.63
C LYS A 213 -22.43 -3.54 7.24
N PHE A 214 -22.16 -2.83 8.33
CA PHE A 214 -20.95 -3.02 9.12
C PHE A 214 -21.05 -4.24 10.03
N ASN A 215 -19.91 -4.73 10.53
CA ASN A 215 -19.82 -5.93 11.36
C ASN A 215 -20.53 -7.14 10.74
N THR A 216 -20.58 -7.19 9.40
CA THR A 216 -21.33 -8.18 8.65
C THR A 216 -20.42 -8.84 7.63
N PRO A 217 -19.77 -9.96 7.96
CA PRO A 217 -19.02 -10.74 7.00
C PRO A 217 -19.96 -11.32 5.94
N TYR A 218 -19.52 -11.29 4.68
CA TYR A 218 -20.33 -11.85 3.59
C TYR A 218 -20.24 -13.37 3.56
N ALA A 219 -21.38 -14.02 3.39
CA ALA A 219 -21.50 -15.47 3.17
C ALA A 219 -22.18 -15.76 1.83
N ASN A 220 -21.79 -16.83 1.15
CA ASN A 220 -22.22 -17.16 -0.21
C ASN A 220 -23.69 -17.61 -0.34
N ASP A 221 -24.34 -17.93 0.76
CA ASP A 221 -25.80 -18.19 0.81
C ASP A 221 -26.60 -16.93 0.46
N LEU A 222 -26.05 -15.75 0.64
CA LEU A 222 -26.64 -14.46 0.25
C LEU A 222 -26.67 -14.24 -1.26
N ASP A 223 -25.91 -15.00 -2.07
CA ASP A 223 -25.81 -14.84 -3.53
C ASP A 223 -27.16 -14.91 -4.23
N LYS A 224 -28.12 -15.66 -3.67
CA LYS A 224 -29.47 -15.80 -4.22
C LYS A 224 -30.26 -14.49 -4.22
N SER A 225 -29.92 -13.58 -3.32
CA SER A 225 -30.57 -12.28 -3.14
C SER A 225 -30.09 -11.19 -4.09
N PHE A 226 -29.01 -11.47 -4.86
CA PHE A 226 -28.36 -10.49 -5.72
C PHE A 226 -28.21 -10.99 -7.15
N ASP A 227 -28.27 -10.06 -8.09
CA ASP A 227 -28.03 -10.31 -9.51
C ASP A 227 -26.53 -10.45 -9.80
N LYS A 228 -25.69 -9.64 -9.13
CA LYS A 228 -24.24 -9.64 -9.21
C LYS A 228 -23.59 -9.43 -7.85
N ILE A 229 -22.37 -9.95 -7.69
CA ILE A 229 -21.53 -9.78 -6.52
C ILE A 229 -20.18 -9.26 -6.96
N ILE A 230 -19.71 -8.15 -6.38
CA ILE A 230 -18.33 -7.66 -6.54
C ILE A 230 -17.56 -8.01 -5.28
N PHE A 231 -16.61 -8.94 -5.38
CA PHE A 231 -15.82 -9.42 -4.27
C PHE A 231 -14.46 -8.71 -4.24
N THR A 232 -14.24 -7.86 -3.23
CA THR A 232 -13.00 -7.05 -3.13
C THR A 232 -12.04 -7.48 -2.03
N ALA A 233 -12.39 -8.52 -1.28
CA ALA A 233 -11.52 -9.08 -0.26
C ALA A 233 -10.37 -9.91 -0.88
N PRO A 234 -9.29 -10.22 -0.13
CA PRO A 234 -8.15 -10.99 -0.62
C PRO A 234 -8.55 -12.36 -1.20
N SER A 235 -7.76 -12.87 -2.18
CA SER A 235 -8.04 -14.14 -2.86
C SER A 235 -8.18 -15.33 -1.91
N PHE A 236 -7.44 -15.35 -0.80
CA PHE A 236 -7.61 -16.36 0.23
C PHE A 236 -9.02 -16.35 0.86
N VAL A 237 -9.56 -15.17 1.14
CA VAL A 237 -10.91 -15.01 1.67
C VAL A 237 -11.95 -15.43 0.61
N PHE A 238 -11.69 -15.07 -0.66
CA PHE A 238 -12.55 -15.46 -1.78
C PHE A 238 -12.67 -16.98 -1.92
N ILE A 239 -11.54 -17.72 -1.89
CA ILE A 239 -11.52 -19.18 -1.94
C ILE A 239 -12.29 -19.78 -0.77
N LYS A 240 -12.13 -19.22 0.44
CA LYS A 240 -12.83 -19.68 1.64
C LYS A 240 -14.34 -19.45 1.56
N THR A 241 -14.77 -18.32 0.99
CA THR A 241 -16.17 -17.97 0.82
C THR A 241 -16.84 -18.87 -0.24
N TYR A 242 -16.10 -19.27 -1.27
CA TYR A 242 -16.62 -20.07 -2.38
C TYR A 242 -15.86 -21.40 -2.53
N PRO A 243 -16.11 -22.39 -1.67
CA PRO A 243 -15.43 -23.69 -1.74
C PRO A 243 -15.77 -24.47 -3.03
N SER A 244 -16.89 -24.15 -3.68
CA SER A 244 -17.33 -24.75 -4.96
C SER A 244 -16.54 -24.26 -6.20
N LEU A 245 -15.62 -23.33 -6.06
CA LEU A 245 -14.74 -22.91 -7.15
C LEU A 245 -13.97 -24.11 -7.70
N PRO A 246 -13.75 -24.21 -9.04
CA PRO A 246 -12.94 -25.28 -9.63
C PRO A 246 -11.53 -25.34 -9.03
N ASP A 247 -11.03 -26.54 -8.77
CA ASP A 247 -9.72 -26.72 -8.13
C ASP A 247 -8.55 -26.12 -8.91
N PRO A 248 -8.50 -26.17 -10.25
CA PRO A 248 -7.43 -25.49 -11.00
C PRO A 248 -7.42 -23.98 -10.77
N TYR A 249 -8.61 -23.35 -10.69
CA TYR A 249 -8.75 -21.92 -10.41
C TYR A 249 -8.28 -21.59 -8.99
N LYS A 250 -8.76 -22.36 -7.99
CA LYS A 250 -8.34 -22.20 -6.58
C LYS A 250 -6.81 -22.31 -6.45
N ARG A 251 -6.20 -23.35 -7.04
CA ARG A 251 -4.75 -23.55 -7.00
C ARG A 251 -3.99 -22.38 -7.63
N ARG A 252 -4.47 -21.86 -8.77
CA ARG A 252 -3.84 -20.71 -9.46
C ARG A 252 -3.81 -19.48 -8.54
N ILE A 253 -4.93 -19.03 -8.02
CA ILE A 253 -4.97 -17.82 -7.20
C ILE A 253 -4.38 -18.00 -5.79
N ALA A 254 -4.44 -19.21 -5.23
CA ALA A 254 -3.79 -19.56 -3.96
C ALA A 254 -2.26 -19.63 -4.07
N SER A 255 -1.70 -19.79 -5.28
CA SER A 255 -0.25 -19.81 -5.48
C SER A 255 0.43 -18.44 -5.34
N ILE A 256 -0.34 -17.36 -5.28
CA ILE A 256 0.16 -16.00 -5.05
C ILE A 256 0.47 -15.82 -3.56
N PRO A 257 1.73 -15.74 -3.15
CA PRO A 257 2.05 -15.53 -1.75
C PRO A 257 1.75 -14.08 -1.34
N HIS A 258 1.37 -13.90 -0.08
CA HIS A 258 1.14 -12.59 0.50
C HIS A 258 1.96 -12.40 1.77
N LEU A 259 2.44 -11.18 1.97
CA LEU A 259 3.02 -10.73 3.23
C LEU A 259 2.02 -9.85 3.98
N HIS A 260 2.13 -9.88 5.29
CA HIS A 260 1.35 -9.04 6.18
C HIS A 260 2.12 -7.75 6.49
N ALA A 261 1.44 -6.61 6.49
CA ALA A 261 2.01 -5.37 7.01
C ALA A 261 1.88 -5.36 8.53
N LEU A 262 2.97 -5.12 9.23
CA LEU A 262 2.97 -4.89 10.68
C LEU A 262 3.59 -3.52 10.94
N ASN A 263 2.79 -2.62 11.50
CA ASN A 263 3.21 -1.24 11.75
C ASN A 263 3.01 -0.87 13.21
N LEU A 264 4.12 -0.48 13.85
CA LEU A 264 4.10 0.12 15.17
C LEU A 264 4.12 1.64 15.00
N LEU A 265 3.05 2.32 15.41
CA LEU A 265 3.00 3.78 15.46
C LEU A 265 3.52 4.26 16.81
N LEU A 266 4.54 5.10 16.78
CA LEU A 266 5.06 5.80 17.94
C LEU A 266 4.41 7.17 18.03
N ILE A 267 3.90 7.52 19.21
CA ILE A 267 3.36 8.83 19.56
C ILE A 267 4.34 9.47 20.53
N THR A 268 5.03 10.53 20.13
CA THR A 268 6.20 11.03 20.85
C THR A 268 6.16 12.55 21.05
N GLU A 269 6.83 13.04 22.09
CA GLU A 269 7.04 14.48 22.31
C GLU A 269 8.05 15.07 21.32
N LYS A 270 9.14 14.37 21.06
CA LYS A 270 10.23 14.82 20.20
C LYS A 270 10.25 14.02 18.90
N LYS A 271 10.79 14.61 17.85
CA LYS A 271 10.96 13.96 16.57
C LYS A 271 12.01 12.84 16.64
N LEU A 272 11.71 11.69 16.04
CA LEU A 272 12.71 10.67 15.76
C LEU A 272 13.56 11.04 14.53
N LEU A 273 12.92 11.54 13.48
CA LEU A 273 13.55 12.04 12.25
C LEU A 273 13.32 13.55 12.16
N GLU A 274 14.39 14.33 11.97
CA GLU A 274 14.30 15.78 11.96
C GLU A 274 13.50 16.31 10.76
N LYS A 275 13.88 15.91 9.54
CA LYS A 275 13.29 16.40 8.29
C LYS A 275 12.74 15.31 7.38
N ASP A 276 13.19 14.07 7.58
CA ASP A 276 12.84 12.97 6.69
C ASP A 276 11.41 12.51 6.96
N TYR A 277 10.59 12.46 5.92
CA TYR A 277 9.28 11.83 5.99
C TYR A 277 9.41 10.32 5.92
N TRP A 278 10.26 9.82 5.02
CA TRP A 278 10.45 8.39 4.77
C TRP A 278 11.93 8.02 4.86
N LEU A 279 12.25 7.11 5.74
CA LEU A 279 13.58 6.53 5.89
C LEU A 279 13.54 5.04 5.56
N ASN A 280 14.18 4.64 4.45
CA ASN A 280 14.42 3.23 4.15
C ASN A 280 15.59 2.73 5.00
N ILE A 281 15.44 1.57 5.62
CA ILE A 281 16.49 0.95 6.42
C ILE A 281 17.25 -0.04 5.55
N ASN A 282 18.43 0.33 5.10
CA ASN A 282 19.29 -0.50 4.25
C ASN A 282 20.38 -1.23 5.06
N ASP A 283 20.18 -1.38 6.35
CA ASP A 283 20.98 -2.22 7.22
C ASP A 283 20.18 -3.48 7.63
N ARG A 284 20.61 -4.65 7.15
CA ARG A 284 19.94 -5.94 7.38
C ARG A 284 19.92 -6.39 8.85
N LYS A 285 20.68 -5.74 9.74
CA LYS A 285 20.67 -6.01 11.18
C LYS A 285 19.44 -5.44 11.89
N PHE A 286 18.74 -4.52 11.23
CA PHE A 286 17.54 -3.90 11.79
C PHE A 286 16.34 -4.85 11.70
N PRO A 287 15.50 -4.92 12.75
CA PRO A 287 14.30 -5.76 12.79
C PRO A 287 13.10 -5.13 12.07
N PHE A 288 13.29 -4.01 11.35
CA PHE A 288 12.27 -3.31 10.58
C PHE A 288 12.88 -2.70 9.31
N ILE A 289 12.02 -2.38 8.34
CA ILE A 289 12.46 -2.00 6.99
C ILE A 289 12.34 -0.52 6.66
N ALA A 290 11.48 0.18 7.38
CA ALA A 290 11.26 1.61 7.16
C ALA A 290 10.79 2.32 8.43
N VAL A 291 11.10 3.61 8.48
CA VAL A 291 10.56 4.56 9.47
C VAL A 291 9.86 5.68 8.69
N VAL A 292 8.60 5.96 9.03
CA VAL A 292 7.80 6.96 8.32
C VAL A 292 7.28 8.00 9.33
N ALA A 293 7.88 9.18 9.33
CA ALA A 293 7.53 10.26 10.24
C ALA A 293 6.38 11.09 9.64
N HIS A 294 5.15 10.73 9.95
CA HIS A 294 3.94 11.38 9.44
C HIS A 294 3.94 12.89 9.67
N THR A 295 4.33 13.30 10.84
CA THR A 295 4.33 14.71 11.25
C THR A 295 5.49 15.53 10.66
N ASN A 296 6.31 14.93 9.78
CA ASN A 296 7.17 15.64 8.84
C ASN A 296 6.49 15.91 7.48
N LEU A 297 5.31 15.32 7.24
CA LEU A 297 4.45 15.60 6.08
C LEU A 297 3.23 16.44 6.49
N VAL A 298 2.66 16.19 7.66
CA VAL A 298 1.45 16.84 8.20
C VAL A 298 1.77 17.49 9.55
N ASP A 299 1.27 18.68 9.79
CA ASP A 299 1.57 19.41 11.03
C ASP A 299 1.04 18.67 12.27
N LYS A 300 1.92 18.50 13.25
CA LYS A 300 1.62 17.86 14.55
C LYS A 300 0.52 18.54 15.35
N LYS A 301 0.20 19.82 15.06
CA LYS A 301 -0.90 20.54 15.74
C LYS A 301 -2.23 19.79 15.63
N TYR A 302 -2.46 19.07 14.54
CA TYR A 302 -3.68 18.27 14.34
C TYR A 302 -3.72 16.99 15.18
N TYR A 303 -2.60 16.64 15.83
CA TYR A 303 -2.41 15.47 16.68
C TYR A 303 -2.04 15.84 18.11
N ALA A 304 -2.68 16.89 18.64
CA ALA A 304 -2.43 17.43 19.99
C ALA A 304 -0.96 17.78 20.26
N GLY A 305 -0.24 18.27 19.23
CA GLY A 305 1.17 18.65 19.31
C GLY A 305 2.15 17.47 19.36
N LYS A 306 1.68 16.22 19.19
CA LYS A 306 2.53 15.01 19.24
C LYS A 306 3.09 14.67 17.87
N ASN A 307 4.29 14.07 17.86
CA ASN A 307 4.88 13.52 16.65
C ASN A 307 4.42 12.10 16.44
N LEU A 308 4.03 11.77 15.21
CA LEU A 308 3.58 10.45 14.80
C LEU A 308 4.59 9.82 13.86
N THR A 309 5.10 8.63 14.21
CA THR A 309 6.11 7.93 13.42
C THR A 309 5.81 6.44 13.38
N TRP A 310 5.60 5.88 12.18
CA TRP A 310 5.49 4.44 12.00
C TRP A 310 6.85 3.78 11.87
N VAL A 311 6.99 2.61 12.51
CA VAL A 311 8.05 1.64 12.28
C VAL A 311 7.42 0.45 11.58
N ALA A 312 7.87 0.14 10.37
CA ALA A 312 7.14 -0.67 9.41
C ALA A 312 7.86 -1.97 9.03
N ASN A 313 7.05 -3.03 8.85
CA ASN A 313 7.49 -4.32 8.35
C ASN A 313 6.51 -4.94 7.36
N TYR A 314 7.05 -5.82 6.47
CA TYR A 314 6.30 -6.83 5.72
C TYR A 314 6.77 -8.21 6.13
N LEU A 315 5.88 -8.99 6.71
CA LEU A 315 6.20 -10.25 7.36
C LEU A 315 5.46 -11.41 6.73
N PRO A 316 6.12 -12.57 6.57
CA PRO A 316 5.44 -13.77 6.11
C PRO A 316 4.41 -14.23 7.14
N PRO A 317 3.37 -15.01 6.75
CA PRO A 317 2.50 -15.69 7.70
C PRO A 317 3.32 -16.45 8.73
N PHE A 318 2.85 -16.47 9.98
CA PHE A 318 3.48 -17.14 11.12
C PHE A 318 4.80 -16.54 11.63
N HIS A 319 5.22 -15.35 11.14
CA HIS A 319 6.37 -14.66 11.71
C HIS A 319 6.13 -14.35 13.21
N PRO A 320 7.12 -14.57 14.10
CA PRO A 320 6.94 -14.37 15.54
C PRO A 320 6.38 -12.99 15.92
N PHE A 321 6.80 -11.93 15.25
CA PHE A 321 6.33 -10.56 15.51
C PHE A 321 4.82 -10.38 15.34
N LEU A 322 4.16 -11.22 14.56
CA LEU A 322 2.70 -11.15 14.37
C LEU A 322 1.89 -11.56 15.60
N LYS A 323 2.56 -12.20 16.58
CA LYS A 323 1.95 -12.65 17.84
C LYS A 323 2.38 -11.81 19.05
N MET A 324 3.32 -10.88 18.85
CA MET A 324 3.84 -10.03 19.92
C MET A 324 2.87 -8.90 20.26
N SER A 325 2.88 -8.50 21.52
CA SER A 325 2.26 -7.26 21.98
C SER A 325 3.02 -6.04 21.44
N LYS A 326 2.40 -4.88 21.51
CA LYS A 326 3.05 -3.63 21.12
C LYS A 326 4.25 -3.29 22.01
N GLU A 327 4.19 -3.68 23.28
CA GLU A 327 5.25 -3.51 24.27
C GLU A 327 6.48 -4.36 23.96
N GLU A 328 6.28 -5.65 23.67
CA GLU A 328 7.34 -6.58 23.28
C GLU A 328 8.03 -6.13 21.99
N LEU A 329 7.24 -5.73 20.99
CA LEU A 329 7.78 -5.28 19.73
C LEU A 329 8.55 -3.96 19.87
N PHE A 330 8.04 -3.02 20.68
CA PHE A 330 8.73 -1.76 20.97
C PHE A 330 10.06 -2.02 21.67
N ALA A 331 10.12 -2.93 22.64
CA ALA A 331 11.36 -3.28 23.33
C ALA A 331 12.44 -3.80 22.37
N ILE A 332 12.04 -4.60 21.35
CA ILE A 332 12.95 -5.07 20.30
C ILE A 332 13.42 -3.90 19.41
N TYR A 333 12.53 -2.96 19.06
CA TYR A 333 12.85 -1.87 18.14
C TYR A 333 13.66 -0.74 18.77
N GLN A 334 13.47 -0.51 20.07
CA GLN A 334 14.05 0.63 20.79
C GLN A 334 15.56 0.82 20.59
N PRO A 335 16.44 -0.19 20.74
CA PRO A 335 17.90 0.00 20.57
C PRO A 335 18.26 0.39 19.12
N PHE A 336 17.47 0.00 18.13
CA PHE A 336 17.69 0.35 16.73
C PHE A 336 17.18 1.77 16.41
N LEU A 337 16.10 2.21 17.06
CA LEU A 337 15.63 3.59 16.96
C LEU A 337 16.67 4.57 17.53
N GLN A 338 17.35 4.21 18.61
CA GLN A 338 18.46 4.97 19.17
C GLN A 338 19.70 5.00 18.25
N LYS A 339 19.94 3.95 17.43
CA LYS A 339 20.99 4.00 16.41
C LYS A 339 20.66 4.97 15.29
N ILE A 340 19.38 5.11 14.93
CA ILE A 340 18.95 6.09 13.91
C ILE A 340 19.12 7.51 14.43
N ASN A 341 18.73 7.78 15.68
CA ASN A 341 18.86 9.07 16.32
C ASN A 341 19.39 8.90 17.76
N PRO A 342 20.70 9.03 18.00
CA PRO A 342 21.29 8.87 19.34
C PRO A 342 20.74 9.86 20.37
N LYS A 343 20.21 11.01 19.94
CA LYS A 343 19.57 12.01 20.81
C LYS A 343 18.14 11.65 21.19
N PHE A 344 17.53 10.62 20.55
CA PHE A 344 16.19 10.18 20.82
C PHE A 344 16.20 9.18 21.98
N ASN A 345 15.72 9.61 23.13
CA ASN A 345 15.49 8.72 24.26
C ASN A 345 14.04 8.24 24.23
N SER A 346 13.83 7.09 23.62
CA SER A 346 12.49 6.53 23.42
C SER A 346 11.70 6.31 24.69
N LYS A 347 12.36 5.91 25.80
CA LYS A 347 11.67 5.70 27.10
C LYS A 347 11.09 6.97 27.68
N LEU A 348 11.81 8.10 27.57
CA LEU A 348 11.38 9.38 28.15
C LEU A 348 10.55 10.23 27.18
N GLN A 349 10.58 9.91 25.88
CA GLN A 349 9.95 10.74 24.83
C GLN A 349 8.76 10.07 24.14
N THR A 350 8.63 8.76 24.28
CA THR A 350 7.47 8.02 23.78
C THR A 350 6.36 8.08 24.82
N ILE A 351 5.23 8.65 24.45
CA ILE A 351 4.06 8.79 25.33
C ILE A 351 3.17 7.58 25.19
N ASN A 352 2.99 7.10 23.96
CA ASN A 352 2.17 5.95 23.64
C ASN A 352 2.62 5.33 22.30
N TYR A 353 2.17 4.12 22.04
CA TYR A 353 2.34 3.44 20.75
C TYR A 353 1.15 2.54 20.46
N GLU A 354 0.85 2.40 19.17
CA GLU A 354 -0.23 1.55 18.67
C GLU A 354 0.31 0.56 17.65
N LEU A 355 -0.20 -0.68 17.70
CA LEU A 355 0.23 -1.76 16.79
C LEU A 355 -0.90 -2.12 15.84
N PHE A 356 -0.60 -2.13 14.54
CA PHE A 356 -1.56 -2.45 13.51
C PHE A 356 -1.06 -3.58 12.62
N LEU A 357 -1.92 -4.59 12.44
CA LEU A 357 -1.73 -5.69 11.52
C LEU A 357 -2.61 -5.48 10.29
N GLY A 358 -1.98 -5.45 9.11
CA GLY A 358 -2.65 -5.47 7.81
C GLY A 358 -2.44 -6.84 7.15
N PRO A 359 -3.39 -7.78 7.28
CA PRO A 359 -3.24 -9.10 6.70
C PRO A 359 -3.30 -9.03 5.16
N PHE A 360 -2.53 -9.90 4.49
CA PHE A 360 -2.47 -10.00 3.02
C PHE A 360 -2.14 -8.68 2.30
N ALA A 361 -1.39 -7.80 2.96
CA ALA A 361 -1.16 -6.44 2.47
C ALA A 361 -0.21 -6.35 1.27
N GLN A 362 0.60 -7.36 0.99
CA GLN A 362 1.57 -7.33 -0.10
C GLN A 362 1.59 -8.66 -0.85
N PRO A 363 0.97 -8.73 -2.04
CA PRO A 363 1.16 -9.85 -2.95
C PRO A 363 2.60 -9.87 -3.48
N VAL A 364 3.10 -11.05 -3.78
CA VAL A 364 4.44 -11.25 -4.34
C VAL A 364 4.31 -11.54 -5.84
N PHE A 365 4.89 -10.67 -6.65
CA PHE A 365 4.82 -10.75 -8.10
C PHE A 365 6.03 -11.51 -8.64
N PHE A 366 5.88 -12.81 -8.90
CA PHE A 366 6.90 -13.67 -9.51
C PHE A 366 7.08 -13.36 -11.00
N ALA A 367 8.10 -13.96 -11.62
CA ALA A 367 8.19 -13.99 -13.07
C ALA A 367 6.90 -14.57 -13.68
N ASP A 368 6.52 -14.08 -14.87
CA ASP A 368 5.27 -14.46 -15.54
C ASP A 368 3.98 -14.22 -14.71
N TYR A 369 3.98 -13.24 -13.83
CA TYR A 369 2.84 -12.97 -12.94
C TYR A 369 1.53 -12.71 -13.69
N ALA A 370 1.58 -12.13 -14.89
CA ALA A 370 0.40 -11.92 -15.72
C ALA A 370 -0.43 -13.20 -15.95
N LYS A 371 0.21 -14.38 -15.97
CA LYS A 371 -0.45 -15.69 -16.09
C LYS A 371 -1.15 -16.11 -14.79
N LEU A 372 -0.68 -15.63 -13.64
CA LEU A 372 -1.22 -15.95 -12.31
C LEU A 372 -2.30 -14.96 -11.86
N LYS A 373 -2.19 -13.72 -12.31
CA LYS A 373 -3.11 -12.63 -11.97
C LYS A 373 -4.57 -13.08 -12.14
N PRO A 374 -5.43 -12.89 -11.14
CA PRO A 374 -6.86 -13.14 -11.31
C PRO A 374 -7.47 -12.20 -12.35
N ASP A 375 -8.56 -12.67 -12.97
CA ASP A 375 -9.39 -11.86 -13.86
C ASP A 375 -10.63 -11.35 -13.11
N PHE A 376 -11.26 -10.28 -13.61
CA PHE A 376 -12.53 -9.79 -13.06
C PHE A 376 -13.61 -10.86 -13.11
N ARG A 377 -13.70 -11.57 -14.23
CA ARG A 377 -14.66 -12.67 -14.41
C ARG A 377 -14.14 -13.93 -13.75
N THR A 378 -14.94 -14.48 -12.84
CA THR A 378 -14.62 -15.72 -12.16
C THR A 378 -15.38 -16.89 -12.78
N PRO A 379 -15.06 -18.15 -12.44
CA PRO A 379 -15.89 -19.30 -12.81
C PRO A 379 -17.34 -19.23 -12.32
N LEU A 380 -17.63 -18.35 -11.35
CA LEU A 380 -18.98 -18.12 -10.82
C LEU A 380 -19.64 -16.98 -11.59
N ARG A 381 -20.62 -17.27 -12.42
CA ARG A 381 -21.26 -16.34 -13.37
C ARG A 381 -21.70 -14.99 -12.78
N LYS A 382 -22.12 -15.00 -11.50
CA LYS A 382 -22.60 -13.80 -10.82
C LYS A 382 -21.48 -13.02 -10.11
N VAL A 383 -20.32 -13.64 -9.89
CA VAL A 383 -19.29 -13.10 -9.00
C VAL A 383 -18.12 -12.52 -9.80
N ILE A 384 -17.84 -11.25 -9.55
CA ILE A 384 -16.72 -10.49 -10.10
C ILE A 384 -15.70 -10.34 -8.98
N LEU A 385 -14.44 -10.66 -9.26
CA LEU A 385 -13.32 -10.47 -8.34
C LEU A 385 -12.60 -9.16 -8.67
N ALA A 386 -12.32 -8.34 -7.66
CA ALA A 386 -11.60 -7.09 -7.82
C ALA A 386 -10.75 -6.82 -6.58
N ASN A 387 -9.57 -7.41 -6.49
CA ASN A 387 -8.72 -7.31 -5.33
C ASN A 387 -7.26 -6.91 -5.66
N MET A 388 -6.44 -6.80 -4.65
CA MET A 388 -5.06 -6.30 -4.74
C MET A 388 -4.16 -7.15 -5.64
N ASP A 389 -4.44 -8.44 -5.81
CA ASP A 389 -3.67 -9.33 -6.69
C ASP A 389 -3.76 -8.91 -8.16
N MET A 390 -4.79 -8.12 -8.50
CA MET A 390 -5.02 -7.61 -9.85
C MET A 390 -4.29 -6.30 -10.14
N VAL A 391 -3.74 -5.65 -9.11
CA VAL A 391 -2.94 -4.42 -9.25
C VAL A 391 -1.53 -4.78 -9.72
N TYR A 392 -1.37 -5.03 -11.01
CA TYR A 392 -0.11 -5.41 -11.63
C TYR A 392 0.05 -4.72 -12.99
N PRO A 393 1.24 -4.22 -13.37
CA PRO A 393 2.52 -4.33 -12.67
C PRO A 393 2.75 -3.30 -11.54
N TRP A 394 1.77 -2.44 -11.29
CA TRP A 394 1.90 -1.33 -10.35
C TRP A 394 2.11 -1.80 -8.92
N ASP A 395 2.77 -0.98 -8.11
CA ASP A 395 2.81 -1.23 -6.67
C ASP A 395 1.44 -0.87 -6.07
N ARG A 396 1.01 -1.63 -5.07
CA ARG A 396 -0.29 -1.44 -4.42
C ARG A 396 -0.45 0.00 -3.91
N GLY A 397 -1.67 0.51 -3.95
CA GLY A 397 -2.00 1.85 -3.47
C GLY A 397 -3.47 2.17 -3.65
N THR A 398 -3.96 3.16 -2.93
CA THR A 398 -5.37 3.58 -2.98
C THR A 398 -5.76 4.09 -4.36
N ASN A 399 -4.84 4.70 -5.11
CA ASN A 399 -5.06 5.10 -6.51
C ASN A 399 -5.50 3.92 -7.39
N TYR A 400 -4.77 2.80 -7.29
CA TYR A 400 -5.08 1.61 -8.07
C TYR A 400 -6.28 0.83 -7.54
N ALA A 401 -6.54 0.93 -6.23
CA ALA A 401 -7.77 0.37 -5.66
C ALA A 401 -9.01 1.11 -6.19
N ILE A 402 -8.94 2.43 -6.36
CA ILE A 402 -10.00 3.24 -6.97
C ILE A 402 -10.19 2.85 -8.45
N GLU A 403 -9.10 2.81 -9.23
CA GLU A 403 -9.12 2.36 -10.62
C GLU A 403 -9.76 0.99 -10.78
N LEU A 404 -9.35 0.03 -9.93
CA LEU A 404 -9.87 -1.34 -9.95
C LEU A 404 -11.37 -1.38 -9.65
N GLY A 405 -11.85 -0.55 -8.72
CA GLY A 405 -13.26 -0.43 -8.41
C GLY A 405 -14.08 0.12 -9.59
N PHE A 406 -13.57 1.12 -10.30
CA PHE A 406 -14.21 1.66 -11.51
C PHE A 406 -14.31 0.59 -12.60
N LYS A 407 -13.20 -0.12 -12.88
CA LYS A 407 -13.18 -1.23 -13.84
C LYS A 407 -14.15 -2.36 -13.45
N ALA A 408 -14.22 -2.70 -12.15
CA ALA A 408 -15.15 -3.72 -11.66
C ALA A 408 -16.61 -3.32 -11.90
N ALA A 409 -16.95 -2.03 -11.76
CA ALA A 409 -18.29 -1.53 -12.07
C ALA A 409 -18.62 -1.69 -13.57
N GLU A 410 -17.71 -1.35 -14.46
CA GLU A 410 -17.87 -1.50 -15.92
C GLU A 410 -18.08 -2.97 -16.32
N VAL A 411 -17.25 -3.87 -15.80
CA VAL A 411 -17.38 -5.32 -16.04
C VAL A 411 -18.70 -5.88 -15.52
N THR A 412 -19.23 -5.33 -14.42
CA THR A 412 -20.52 -5.72 -13.85
C THR A 412 -21.67 -5.46 -14.83
N GLU A 413 -21.59 -4.38 -15.59
CA GLU A 413 -22.61 -3.98 -16.58
C GLU A 413 -22.41 -4.61 -17.96
N GLY A 414 -21.41 -5.46 -18.13
CA GLY A 414 -21.19 -6.22 -19.36
C GLY A 414 -20.15 -5.62 -20.31
N SER A 415 -19.50 -4.49 -19.95
CA SER A 415 -18.39 -3.97 -20.74
C SER A 415 -17.22 -4.97 -20.78
N PRO A 416 -16.51 -5.13 -21.92
CA PRO A 416 -15.27 -5.88 -21.92
C PRO A 416 -14.31 -5.23 -20.92
N SER A 417 -13.60 -6.04 -20.13
CA SER A 417 -12.50 -5.53 -19.32
C SER A 417 -11.49 -4.86 -20.25
N ALA A 418 -11.28 -3.56 -20.11
CA ALA A 418 -10.12 -2.92 -20.70
C ALA A 418 -8.88 -3.49 -20.00
N ASP A 419 -8.13 -4.34 -20.72
CA ASP A 419 -6.86 -4.93 -20.31
C ASP A 419 -5.78 -3.85 -20.12
#